data_135f52e7bd200a35f3904fffd0fc0105
#
_entry.id   135f52e7bd200a35f3904fffd0fc0105
#
_cell.length_a   1.000
_cell.length_b   1.000
_cell.length_c   1.000
_cell.angle_alpha   90.00
_cell.angle_beta   90.00
_cell.angle_gamma   90.00
#
_symmetry.space_group_name_H-M   'P 1'
#
loop_
_entity.id
_entity.type
_entity.pdbx_description
1 polymer ?
#
loop_
_entity_poly.entity_id
_entity_poly.type
_entity_poly.pdbx_seq_one_letter_code
_entity_poly.pdbx_strand_id
1 'polypeptide(L)'
;VAVFNIGANSPMSMLDETERRYRKIWELTALAGFFTGREAARRMVPRGRGTVLFTGATASVRGGAGFAASAGGKQGLRALAQSMAREFGPKGVHVAHLIIDGAIDTDFIASNFPERYRLKEQDGILDPEAIAANYVTLHRQPRSAWTHELDLRPWMEKF
;
A
#
# COMPACT_ATOMS: atom_id res chain seq x y z
N VAL A 1 7.04 15.14 -2.38
CA VAL A 1 6.38 13.88 -2.01
C VAL A 1 6.03 13.12 -3.27
N ALA A 2 6.22 11.80 -3.27
CA ALA A 2 5.66 10.88 -4.25
C ALA A 2 4.82 9.84 -3.51
N VAL A 3 3.59 9.62 -3.96
CA VAL A 3 2.68 8.61 -3.41
C VAL A 3 2.36 7.61 -4.51
N PHE A 4 2.65 6.35 -4.27
CA PHE A 4 2.23 5.25 -5.13
C PHE A 4 1.01 4.57 -4.51
N ASN A 5 -0.16 4.83 -5.09
CA ASN A 5 -1.46 4.33 -4.61
C ASN A 5 -2.18 3.50 -5.68
N ILE A 6 -1.45 2.61 -6.33
CA ILE A 6 -1.99 1.74 -7.38
C ILE A 6 -1.96 0.28 -6.93
N GLY A 7 -2.95 -0.47 -7.37
CA GLY A 7 -3.02 -1.90 -7.15
C GLY A 7 -4.20 -2.50 -7.88
N ALA A 8 -4.20 -3.81 -7.99
CA ALA A 8 -5.34 -4.56 -8.49
C ALA A 8 -5.70 -5.62 -7.45
N ASN A 9 -6.95 -5.62 -7.05
CA ASN A 9 -7.50 -6.60 -6.12
C ASN A 9 -8.69 -7.30 -6.79
N SER A 10 -8.43 -8.49 -7.30
CA SER A 10 -9.45 -9.29 -7.98
C SER A 10 -9.24 -10.75 -7.61
N PRO A 11 -10.17 -11.35 -6.85
CA PRO A 11 -10.04 -12.75 -6.43
C PRO A 11 -10.16 -13.70 -7.63
N MET A 12 -9.36 -14.76 -7.61
CA MET A 12 -9.37 -15.84 -8.57
C MET A 12 -8.82 -17.10 -7.90
N SER A 13 -9.44 -18.25 -8.14
CA SER A 13 -8.87 -19.53 -7.72
C SER A 13 -7.49 -19.73 -8.34
N MET A 14 -6.57 -20.33 -7.59
CA MET A 14 -5.22 -20.63 -8.11
C MET A 14 -5.28 -21.55 -9.35
N LEU A 15 -6.26 -22.43 -9.43
CA LEU A 15 -6.42 -23.35 -10.56
C LEU A 15 -6.94 -22.65 -11.83
N ASP A 16 -7.65 -21.53 -11.67
CA ASP A 16 -8.21 -20.76 -12.79
C ASP A 16 -7.34 -19.54 -13.12
N GLU A 17 -6.33 -19.25 -12.29
CA GLU A 17 -5.44 -18.09 -12.49
C GLU A 17 -4.58 -18.29 -13.74
N THR A 18 -4.51 -17.27 -14.59
CA THR A 18 -3.71 -17.31 -15.80
C THR A 18 -2.40 -16.54 -15.62
N GLU A 19 -1.33 -17.00 -16.31
CA GLU A 19 -0.05 -16.28 -16.34
C GLU A 19 -0.24 -14.82 -16.73
N ARG A 20 -1.04 -14.55 -17.76
CA ARG A 20 -1.31 -13.19 -18.26
C ARG A 20 -1.89 -12.29 -17.15
N ARG A 21 -2.87 -12.78 -16.40
CA ARG A 21 -3.54 -12.02 -15.35
C ARG A 21 -2.62 -11.85 -14.14
N TYR A 22 -1.95 -12.91 -13.70
CA TYR A 22 -0.97 -12.86 -12.62
C TYR A 22 0.13 -11.84 -12.91
N ARG A 23 0.74 -11.92 -14.09
CA ARG A 23 1.76 -10.98 -14.59
C ARG A 23 1.23 -9.55 -14.58
N LYS A 24 0.02 -9.31 -15.11
CA LYS A 24 -0.57 -7.96 -15.18
C LYS A 24 -0.79 -7.33 -13.81
N ILE A 25 -1.26 -8.10 -12.84
CA ILE A 25 -1.45 -7.63 -11.46
C ILE A 25 -0.09 -7.30 -10.82
N TRP A 26 0.92 -8.14 -11.03
CA TRP A 26 2.27 -7.90 -10.54
C TRP A 26 2.90 -6.66 -11.18
N GLU A 27 2.75 -6.49 -12.49
CA GLU A 27 3.22 -5.30 -13.23
C GLU A 27 2.58 -4.01 -12.71
N LEU A 28 1.26 -4.01 -12.50
CA LEU A 28 0.53 -2.85 -11.98
C LEU A 28 0.93 -2.52 -10.53
N THR A 29 1.34 -3.48 -9.76
CA THR A 29 1.63 -3.30 -8.33
C THR A 29 3.12 -3.16 -8.07
N ALA A 30 3.91 -4.21 -8.28
CA ALA A 30 5.33 -4.22 -7.92
C ALA A 30 6.19 -3.45 -8.94
N LEU A 31 6.03 -3.73 -10.24
CA LEU A 31 6.86 -3.10 -11.26
C LEU A 31 6.55 -1.61 -11.43
N ALA A 32 5.28 -1.22 -11.43
CA ALA A 32 4.91 0.19 -11.48
C ALA A 32 5.36 0.95 -10.23
N GLY A 33 5.32 0.29 -9.05
CA GLY A 33 5.90 0.82 -7.82
C GLY A 33 7.40 1.07 -7.94
N PHE A 34 8.13 0.12 -8.53
CA PHE A 34 9.57 0.27 -8.81
C PHE A 34 9.84 1.49 -9.71
N PHE A 35 9.11 1.65 -10.82
CA PHE A 35 9.31 2.80 -11.69
C PHE A 35 9.04 4.13 -10.97
N THR A 36 7.94 4.21 -10.22
CA THR A 36 7.60 5.40 -9.45
C THR A 36 8.66 5.72 -8.40
N GLY A 37 9.06 4.72 -7.62
CA GLY A 37 10.06 4.88 -6.57
C GLY A 37 11.42 5.30 -7.12
N ARG A 38 11.87 4.67 -8.21
CA ARG A 38 13.13 4.99 -8.89
C ARG A 38 13.15 6.42 -9.40
N GLU A 39 12.09 6.86 -10.08
CA GLU A 39 12.03 8.24 -10.60
C GLU A 39 11.92 9.29 -9.48
N ALA A 40 11.21 8.97 -8.40
CA ALA A 40 11.19 9.80 -7.21
C ALA A 40 12.59 9.92 -6.59
N ALA A 41 13.28 8.78 -6.39
CA ALA A 41 14.63 8.76 -5.82
C ALA A 41 15.64 9.54 -6.65
N ARG A 42 15.62 9.40 -7.99
CA ARG A 42 16.48 10.18 -8.90
C ARG A 42 16.38 11.69 -8.69
N ARG A 43 15.20 12.18 -8.31
CA ARG A 43 14.96 13.62 -8.09
C ARG A 43 15.19 14.06 -6.64
N MET A 44 15.02 13.15 -5.69
CA MET A 44 15.08 13.47 -4.25
C MET A 44 16.48 13.30 -3.66
N VAL A 45 17.21 12.24 -4.05
CA VAL A 45 18.55 11.95 -3.54
C VAL A 45 19.54 13.11 -3.77
N PRO A 46 19.64 13.72 -4.96
CA PRO A 46 20.57 14.86 -5.17
C PRO A 46 20.22 16.07 -4.31
N ARG A 47 18.98 16.20 -3.85
CA ARG A 47 18.53 17.30 -2.99
C ARG A 47 18.68 16.98 -1.49
N GLY A 48 19.05 15.75 -1.15
CA GLY A 48 19.14 15.27 0.24
C GLY A 48 17.81 15.32 1.00
N ARG A 49 16.67 15.35 0.31
CA ARG A 49 15.33 15.43 0.92
C ARG A 49 14.24 14.92 0.01
N GLY A 50 13.23 14.31 0.60
CA GLY A 50 12.04 13.83 -0.09
C GLY A 50 11.28 12.80 0.73
N THR A 51 10.09 12.46 0.27
CA THR A 51 9.27 11.40 0.88
C THR A 51 8.64 10.55 -0.21
N VAL A 52 8.77 9.25 -0.11
CA VAL A 52 8.14 8.27 -1.01
C VAL A 52 7.24 7.38 -0.15
N LEU A 53 5.95 7.34 -0.46
CA LEU A 53 4.94 6.57 0.27
C LEU A 53 4.32 5.52 -0.66
N PHE A 54 4.38 4.27 -0.24
CA PHE A 54 3.79 3.14 -0.96
C PHE A 54 2.55 2.63 -0.23
N THR A 55 1.42 2.58 -0.94
CA THR A 55 0.18 2.03 -0.40
C THR A 55 0.18 0.51 -0.50
N GLY A 56 0.27 -0.11 0.65
CA GLY A 56 0.08 -1.53 0.86
C GLY A 56 -1.38 -1.92 1.07
N ALA A 57 -1.58 -3.14 1.48
CA ALA A 57 -2.89 -3.72 1.81
C ALA A 57 -2.67 -4.93 2.74
N THR A 58 -3.75 -5.56 3.22
CA THR A 58 -3.72 -6.91 3.83
C THR A 58 -2.80 -7.86 3.07
N ALA A 59 -2.87 -7.84 1.74
CA ALA A 59 -2.08 -8.67 0.83
C ALA A 59 -0.56 -8.38 0.89
N SER A 60 -0.13 -7.28 1.51
CA SER A 60 1.30 -6.99 1.73
C SER A 60 1.91 -7.82 2.86
N VAL A 61 1.10 -8.36 3.76
CA VAL A 61 1.56 -9.06 4.97
C VAL A 61 1.09 -10.51 5.04
N ARG A 62 -0.01 -10.84 4.39
CA ARG A 62 -0.53 -12.22 4.34
C ARG A 62 -1.20 -12.53 3.00
N GLY A 63 -1.06 -13.75 2.54
CA GLY A 63 -1.82 -14.29 1.41
C GLY A 63 -3.19 -14.80 1.87
N GLY A 64 -4.22 -14.55 1.08
CA GLY A 64 -5.56 -15.10 1.26
C GLY A 64 -5.90 -16.09 0.15
N ALA A 65 -6.80 -17.03 0.41
CA ALA A 65 -7.34 -17.91 -0.63
C ALA A 65 -7.98 -17.06 -1.74
N GLY A 66 -7.62 -17.34 -2.99
CA GLY A 66 -8.06 -16.57 -4.14
C GLY A 66 -7.32 -15.26 -4.42
N PHE A 67 -6.32 -14.87 -3.61
CA PHE A 67 -5.61 -13.58 -3.75
C PHE A 67 -4.12 -13.74 -4.09
N ALA A 68 -3.70 -14.86 -4.67
CA ALA A 68 -2.30 -15.14 -4.95
C ALA A 68 -1.60 -14.05 -5.77
N ALA A 69 -2.23 -13.56 -6.84
CA ALA A 69 -1.66 -12.52 -7.69
C ALA A 69 -1.53 -11.18 -6.95
N SER A 70 -2.57 -10.77 -6.20
CA SER A 70 -2.55 -9.54 -5.41
C SER A 70 -1.50 -9.60 -4.29
N ALA A 71 -1.40 -10.74 -3.60
CA ALA A 71 -0.39 -10.96 -2.56
C ALA A 71 1.03 -10.93 -3.14
N GLY A 72 1.28 -11.59 -4.27
CA GLY A 72 2.57 -11.56 -4.95
C GLY A 72 3.01 -10.14 -5.32
N GLY A 73 2.08 -9.33 -5.85
CA GLY A 73 2.33 -7.92 -6.19
C GLY A 73 2.57 -7.03 -4.96
N LYS A 74 1.71 -7.13 -3.94
CA LYS A 74 1.79 -6.26 -2.74
C LYS A 74 2.95 -6.62 -1.81
N GLN A 75 3.30 -7.90 -1.67
CA GLN A 75 4.51 -8.29 -0.93
C GLN A 75 5.78 -7.87 -1.67
N GLY A 76 5.80 -7.97 -3.02
CA GLY A 76 6.88 -7.42 -3.84
C GLY A 76 7.05 -5.91 -3.66
N LEU A 77 5.95 -5.16 -3.61
CA LEU A 77 5.95 -3.71 -3.34
C LEU A 77 6.49 -3.40 -1.93
N ARG A 78 6.11 -4.20 -0.92
CA ARG A 78 6.62 -4.06 0.45
C ARG A 78 8.13 -4.28 0.51
N ALA A 79 8.63 -5.34 -0.15
CA ALA A 79 10.07 -5.63 -0.21
C ALA A 79 10.85 -4.51 -0.92
N LEU A 80 10.28 -3.95 -2.01
CA LEU A 80 10.84 -2.79 -2.70
C LEU A 80 10.95 -1.58 -1.75
N ALA A 81 9.87 -1.25 -1.02
CA ALA A 81 9.88 -0.15 -0.06
C ALA A 81 10.96 -0.33 1.02
N GLN A 82 11.15 -1.56 1.52
CA GLN A 82 12.20 -1.89 2.49
C GLN A 82 13.62 -1.67 1.93
N SER A 83 13.87 -2.10 0.70
CA SER A 83 15.16 -1.90 0.03
C SER A 83 15.44 -0.42 -0.17
N MET A 84 14.46 0.31 -0.67
CA MET A 84 14.58 1.76 -0.91
C MET A 84 14.79 2.56 0.39
N ALA A 85 14.12 2.19 1.48
CA ALA A 85 14.28 2.84 2.77
C ALA A 85 15.72 2.70 3.29
N ARG A 86 16.32 1.51 3.16
CA ARG A 86 17.71 1.25 3.57
C ARG A 86 18.72 1.98 2.68
N GLU A 87 18.47 2.03 1.38
CA GLU A 87 19.39 2.66 0.43
C GLU A 87 19.32 4.19 0.45
N PHE A 88 18.12 4.77 0.56
CA PHE A 88 17.90 6.20 0.40
C PHE A 88 17.65 6.95 1.70
N GLY A 89 17.33 6.27 2.79
CA GLY A 89 17.21 6.87 4.12
C GLY A 89 18.48 7.63 4.53
N PRO A 90 19.67 7.01 4.46
CA PRO A 90 20.93 7.70 4.74
C PRO A 90 21.20 8.90 3.82
N LYS A 91 20.57 8.95 2.65
CA LYS A 91 20.65 10.04 1.66
C LYS A 91 19.56 11.10 1.85
N GLY A 92 18.82 11.05 2.97
CA GLY A 92 17.81 12.05 3.35
C GLY A 92 16.43 11.86 2.68
N VAL A 93 16.13 10.70 2.13
CA VAL A 93 14.81 10.40 1.55
C VAL A 93 14.03 9.45 2.46
N HIS A 94 12.91 9.93 2.99
CA HIS A 94 11.99 9.12 3.79
C HIS A 94 11.20 8.18 2.89
N VAL A 95 11.29 6.87 3.11
CA VAL A 95 10.50 5.87 2.38
C VAL A 95 9.65 5.09 3.37
N ALA A 96 8.32 5.14 3.20
CA ALA A 96 7.39 4.42 4.04
C ALA A 96 6.38 3.58 3.23
N HIS A 97 5.93 2.50 3.86
CA HIS A 97 4.93 1.58 3.36
C HIS A 97 3.73 1.58 4.31
N LEU A 98 2.53 1.89 3.80
CA LEU A 98 1.32 1.94 4.58
C LEU A 98 0.47 0.71 4.27
N ILE A 99 0.23 -0.12 5.26
CA ILE A 99 -0.66 -1.28 5.15
C ILE A 99 -2.08 -0.79 5.42
N ILE A 100 -2.94 -0.81 4.40
CA ILE A 100 -4.36 -0.49 4.52
C ILE A 100 -5.09 -1.83 4.66
N ASP A 101 -5.33 -2.24 5.92
CA ASP A 101 -5.87 -3.56 6.25
C ASP A 101 -7.35 -3.48 6.61
N GLY A 102 -8.21 -3.55 5.61
CA GLY A 102 -9.65 -3.54 5.76
C GLY A 102 -10.39 -2.97 4.55
N ALA A 103 -11.72 -2.99 4.62
CA ALA A 103 -12.55 -2.33 3.64
C ALA A 103 -12.45 -0.81 3.80
N ILE A 104 -12.45 -0.09 2.69
CA ILE A 104 -12.39 1.38 2.66
C ILE A 104 -13.78 1.90 2.28
N ASP A 105 -14.25 2.96 2.90
CA ASP A 105 -15.48 3.66 2.55
C ASP A 105 -15.41 4.19 1.11
N THR A 106 -15.99 3.45 0.19
CA THR A 106 -16.03 3.73 -1.24
C THR A 106 -17.31 3.23 -1.86
N ASP A 107 -17.73 3.83 -2.98
CA ASP A 107 -18.89 3.37 -3.77
C ASP A 107 -18.74 1.90 -4.19
N PHE A 108 -17.51 1.45 -4.44
CA PHE A 108 -17.24 0.06 -4.76
C PHE A 108 -17.63 -0.89 -3.62
N ILE A 109 -17.26 -0.57 -2.38
CA ILE A 109 -17.62 -1.37 -1.21
C ILE A 109 -19.12 -1.27 -0.93
N ALA A 110 -19.71 -0.08 -1.04
CA ALA A 110 -21.15 0.11 -0.87
C ALA A 110 -21.97 -0.76 -1.85
N SER A 111 -21.55 -0.79 -3.11
CA SER A 111 -22.26 -1.50 -4.16
C SER A 111 -22.06 -3.02 -4.16
N ASN A 112 -20.85 -3.49 -3.83
CA ASN A 112 -20.49 -4.90 -3.98
C ASN A 112 -20.49 -5.68 -2.66
N PHE A 113 -20.40 -4.98 -1.52
CA PHE A 113 -20.32 -5.59 -0.18
C PHE A 113 -21.20 -4.82 0.83
N PRO A 114 -22.52 -4.72 0.59
CA PRO A 114 -23.41 -3.86 1.40
C PRO A 114 -23.42 -4.23 2.88
N GLU A 115 -23.33 -5.49 3.23
CA GLU A 115 -23.28 -5.92 4.64
C GLU A 115 -22.01 -5.41 5.33
N ARG A 116 -20.88 -5.42 4.62
CA ARG A 116 -19.62 -4.87 5.14
C ARG A 116 -19.67 -3.34 5.21
N TYR A 117 -20.32 -2.71 4.23
CA TYR A 117 -20.48 -1.25 4.19
C TYR A 117 -21.29 -0.71 5.38
N ARG A 118 -22.28 -1.45 5.89
CA ARG A 118 -23.06 -1.07 7.07
C ARG A 118 -22.21 -0.87 8.32
N LEU A 119 -21.04 -1.51 8.39
CA LEU A 119 -20.12 -1.33 9.52
C LEU A 119 -19.53 0.09 9.60
N LYS A 120 -19.71 0.91 8.55
CA LYS A 120 -19.33 2.32 8.54
C LYS A 120 -19.93 3.09 9.72
N GLU A 121 -21.18 2.83 10.06
CA GLU A 121 -21.90 3.48 11.17
C GLU A 121 -21.26 3.24 12.54
N GLN A 122 -20.36 2.24 12.63
CA GLN A 122 -19.67 1.82 13.85
C GLN A 122 -18.14 1.95 13.69
N ASP A 123 -17.65 2.75 12.75
CA ASP A 123 -16.23 2.87 12.40
C ASP A 123 -15.57 1.51 12.06
N GLY A 124 -16.35 0.57 11.55
CA GLY A 124 -15.90 -0.79 11.20
C GLY A 124 -15.30 -0.94 9.81
N ILE A 125 -15.22 0.15 9.04
CA ILE A 125 -14.45 0.27 7.78
C ILE A 125 -13.59 1.52 7.81
N LEU A 126 -12.55 1.54 6.98
CA LEU A 126 -11.59 2.65 6.93
C LEU A 126 -12.20 3.90 6.26
N ASP A 127 -12.07 5.05 6.93
CA ASP A 127 -12.37 6.36 6.37
C ASP A 127 -11.20 6.85 5.49
N PRO A 128 -11.43 7.21 4.21
CA PRO A 128 -10.40 7.76 3.32
C PRO A 128 -9.69 9.00 3.88
N GLU A 129 -10.41 9.87 4.57
CA GLU A 129 -9.86 11.09 5.17
C GLU A 129 -8.89 10.74 6.31
N ALA A 130 -9.26 9.80 7.17
CA ALA A 130 -8.40 9.29 8.23
C ALA A 130 -7.15 8.60 7.66
N ILE A 131 -7.28 7.84 6.57
CA ILE A 131 -6.13 7.29 5.85
C ILE A 131 -5.23 8.44 5.36
N ALA A 132 -5.78 9.41 4.64
CA ALA A 132 -5.02 10.51 4.04
C ALA A 132 -4.27 11.35 5.09
N ALA A 133 -4.86 11.58 6.27
CA ALA A 133 -4.22 12.27 7.37
C ALA A 133 -2.92 11.59 7.82
N ASN A 134 -2.86 10.26 7.78
CA ASN A 134 -1.65 9.50 8.10
C ASN A 134 -0.54 9.70 7.05
N TYR A 135 -0.86 9.85 5.76
CA TYR A 135 0.14 10.18 4.72
C TYR A 135 0.78 11.55 4.99
N VAL A 136 -0.02 12.53 5.37
CA VAL A 136 0.47 13.88 5.74
C VAL A 136 1.36 13.81 6.99
N THR A 137 0.94 13.04 7.99
CA THR A 137 1.71 12.83 9.22
C THR A 137 3.07 12.22 8.93
N LEU A 138 3.13 11.15 8.14
CA LEU A 138 4.40 10.52 7.75
C LEU A 138 5.32 11.48 6.99
N HIS A 139 4.76 12.27 6.08
CA HIS A 139 5.54 13.26 5.33
C HIS A 139 6.18 14.32 6.23
N ARG A 140 5.51 14.70 7.32
CA ARG A 140 5.94 15.74 8.25
C ARG A 140 6.86 15.27 9.37
N GLN A 141 7.11 13.96 9.47
CA GLN A 141 7.96 13.41 10.54
C GLN A 141 9.40 13.98 10.47
N PRO A 142 10.00 14.31 11.62
CA PRO A 142 11.40 14.69 11.69
C PRO A 142 12.30 13.50 11.35
N ARG A 143 13.49 13.77 10.81
CA ARG A 143 14.47 12.73 10.43
C ARG A 143 14.89 11.81 11.57
N SER A 144 14.81 12.30 12.80
CA SER A 144 15.15 11.53 14.00
C SER A 144 14.14 10.46 14.37
N ALA A 145 12.94 10.45 13.71
CA ALA A 145 11.86 9.54 14.05
C ALA A 145 10.98 9.21 12.82
N TRP A 146 11.60 8.71 11.77
CA TRP A 146 10.88 8.26 10.58
C TRP A 146 10.24 6.88 10.77
N THR A 147 8.96 6.79 10.52
CA THR A 147 8.23 5.52 10.42
C THR A 147 8.49 4.89 9.05
N HIS A 148 8.95 3.64 9.03
CA HIS A 148 9.10 2.90 7.78
C HIS A 148 7.82 2.17 7.38
N GLU A 149 7.13 1.54 8.33
CA GLU A 149 5.90 0.80 8.06
C GLU A 149 4.82 1.20 9.05
N LEU A 150 3.62 1.46 8.54
CA LEU A 150 2.44 1.84 9.32
C LEU A 150 1.27 0.94 8.92
N ASP A 151 0.60 0.35 9.91
CA ASP A 151 -0.56 -0.50 9.74
C ASP A 151 -1.82 0.27 10.17
N LEU A 152 -2.74 0.46 9.22
CA LEU A 152 -4.03 1.11 9.42
C LEU A 152 -5.14 0.10 9.20
N ARG A 153 -6.00 -0.06 10.21
CA ARG A 153 -7.15 -0.95 10.14
C ARG A 153 -8.31 -0.40 10.96
N PRO A 154 -9.56 -0.74 10.63
CA PRO A 154 -10.68 -0.48 11.53
C PRO A 154 -10.50 -1.31 12.82
N TRP A 155 -11.00 -0.79 13.94
CA TRP A 155 -10.89 -1.48 15.24
C TRP A 155 -11.54 -2.87 15.25
N MET A 156 -12.49 -3.13 14.34
CA MET A 156 -13.19 -4.42 14.21
C MET A 156 -12.48 -5.43 13.31
N GLU A 157 -11.42 -5.02 12.56
CA GLU A 157 -10.72 -5.92 11.65
C GLU A 157 -9.89 -6.94 12.43
N LYS A 158 -10.00 -8.21 12.04
CA LYS A 158 -9.29 -9.31 12.70
C LYS A 158 -7.91 -9.50 12.09
N PHE A 159 -6.95 -9.80 12.96
CA PHE A 159 -5.60 -10.18 12.56
C PHE A 159 -5.55 -11.58 11.94
#